data_2cc3cf610fc424db5fd434e18eba178a
#
_entry.id   2cc3cf610fc424db5fd434e18eba178a
#
_cell.length_a   1.000
_cell.length_b   1.000
_cell.length_c   1.000
_cell.angle_alpha   90.00
_cell.angle_beta   90.00
_cell.angle_gamma   90.00
#
_symmetry.space_group_name_H-M   'P 1'
#
loop_
_entity.id
_entity.type
_entity.pdbx_description
1 polymer ?
#
loop_
_entity_poly.entity_id
_entity_poly.type
_entity_poly.pdbx_seq_one_letter_code
_entity_poly.pdbx_strand_id
1 'polypeptide(L)'
;SPSAAGNSVAKRHTTPIIGVLAVQGDFAEHIRMLESLGVEGREVRLPADLDGVSGLILPGGESTAMRKLLHRWDLVKPIKALAKRGAPVLGTCAGAILLATKIADGDEPVLSLLDIEVRRNAFGRQLESFETSLVMEGFGKEGRSRTIQAVFIRAPEIVKVGPSARAVATLEDGRIVAARQGRILGIAFHPEIT
;
A
#
# COMPACT_ATOMS: atom_id res chain seq x y z
N SER A 1 57.14 1.62 -15.26
CA SER A 1 56.04 1.12 -14.40
C SER A 1 54.71 1.55 -14.98
N PRO A 2 53.83 0.63 -15.37
CA PRO A 2 52.49 1.04 -15.80
C PRO A 2 51.63 1.32 -14.58
N SER A 3 51.13 2.53 -14.53
CA SER A 3 50.12 3.00 -13.60
C SER A 3 48.84 2.21 -13.77
N ALA A 4 48.45 1.52 -12.73
CA ALA A 4 47.13 0.88 -12.67
C ALA A 4 46.06 1.97 -12.58
N ALA A 5 45.40 2.26 -13.66
CA ALA A 5 44.18 3.07 -13.67
C ALA A 5 43.10 2.25 -12.96
N GLY A 6 42.77 2.63 -11.72
CA GLY A 6 41.66 2.07 -10.97
C GLY A 6 40.34 2.42 -11.69
N ASN A 7 39.75 1.44 -12.32
CA ASN A 7 38.36 1.52 -12.77
C ASN A 7 37.46 1.57 -11.53
N SER A 8 37.19 2.77 -11.03
CA SER A 8 36.07 2.96 -10.14
C SER A 8 34.80 2.83 -10.97
N VAL A 9 34.21 1.65 -10.97
CA VAL A 9 32.85 1.45 -11.45
C VAL A 9 31.95 2.28 -10.55
N ALA A 10 31.56 3.46 -11.02
CA ALA A 10 30.54 4.26 -10.36
C ALA A 10 29.30 3.36 -10.21
N LYS A 11 28.95 3.04 -8.97
CA LYS A 11 27.67 2.37 -8.68
C LYS A 11 26.59 3.29 -9.26
N ARG A 12 25.98 2.86 -10.36
CA ARG A 12 24.80 3.53 -10.87
C ARG A 12 23.73 3.39 -9.80
N HIS A 13 23.46 4.48 -9.08
CA HIS A 13 22.29 4.57 -8.23
C HIS A 13 21.08 4.58 -9.16
N THR A 14 20.54 3.39 -9.44
CA THR A 14 19.26 3.26 -10.12
C THR A 14 18.21 3.84 -9.21
N THR A 15 17.56 4.94 -9.65
CA THR A 15 16.39 5.49 -8.97
C THR A 15 15.34 4.38 -8.81
N PRO A 16 14.84 4.12 -7.59
CA PRO A 16 13.81 3.10 -7.41
C PRO A 16 12.56 3.49 -8.18
N ILE A 17 11.94 2.50 -8.81
CA ILE A 17 10.67 2.64 -9.51
C ILE A 17 9.58 2.07 -8.61
N ILE A 18 8.61 2.89 -8.26
CA ILE A 18 7.45 2.46 -7.50
C ILE A 18 6.26 2.33 -8.46
N GLY A 19 5.76 1.11 -8.57
CA GLY A 19 4.54 0.84 -9.33
C GLY A 19 3.32 1.33 -8.57
N VAL A 20 2.36 1.89 -9.29
CA VAL A 20 1.04 2.24 -8.75
C VAL A 20 -0.01 1.53 -9.58
N LEU A 21 -0.78 0.66 -8.95
CA LEU A 21 -1.84 -0.06 -9.64
C LEU A 21 -2.83 0.94 -10.23
N ALA A 22 -2.99 0.92 -11.55
CA ALA A 22 -3.72 1.93 -12.32
C ALA A 22 -4.91 1.34 -13.09
N VAL A 23 -5.49 0.28 -12.57
CA VAL A 23 -6.66 -0.37 -13.18
C VAL A 23 -7.96 0.35 -12.86
N GLN A 24 -8.02 1.04 -11.72
CA GLN A 24 -9.16 1.82 -11.25
C GLN A 24 -8.72 2.62 -10.00
N GLY A 25 -9.35 3.77 -9.73
CA GLY A 25 -9.19 4.52 -8.49
C GLY A 25 -8.18 5.66 -8.56
N ASP A 26 -7.62 6.01 -7.40
CA ASP A 26 -6.90 7.26 -7.16
C ASP A 26 -5.39 7.17 -7.49
N PHE A 27 -5.04 6.46 -8.53
CA PHE A 27 -3.63 6.22 -8.87
C PHE A 27 -2.86 7.50 -9.27
N ALA A 28 -3.52 8.47 -9.88
CA ALA A 28 -2.88 9.71 -10.33
C ALA A 28 -2.32 10.53 -9.17
N GLU A 29 -3.02 10.61 -8.05
CA GLU A 29 -2.57 11.30 -6.84
C GLU A 29 -1.32 10.66 -6.26
N HIS A 30 -1.25 9.33 -6.24
CA HIS A 30 -0.05 8.61 -5.78
C HIS A 30 1.14 8.85 -6.71
N ILE A 31 0.94 8.84 -8.02
CA ILE A 31 2.00 9.16 -8.98
C ILE A 31 2.55 10.57 -8.73
N ARG A 32 1.68 11.56 -8.57
CA ARG A 32 2.09 12.94 -8.28
C ARG A 32 2.86 13.06 -6.97
N MET A 33 2.43 12.36 -5.93
CA MET A 33 3.14 12.34 -4.65
C MET A 33 4.54 11.75 -4.79
N LEU A 34 4.70 10.63 -5.49
CA LEU A 34 5.99 10.01 -5.73
C LEU A 34 6.93 10.95 -6.50
N GLU A 35 6.43 11.58 -7.56
CA GLU A 35 7.20 12.56 -8.35
C GLU A 35 7.64 13.75 -7.50
N SER A 36 6.78 14.25 -6.62
CA SER A 36 7.12 15.34 -5.69
C SER A 36 8.23 14.96 -4.71
N LEU A 37 8.38 13.68 -4.42
CA LEU A 37 9.44 13.12 -3.57
C LEU A 37 10.72 12.75 -4.35
N GLY A 38 10.75 13.00 -5.66
CA GLY A 38 11.87 12.63 -6.52
C GLY A 38 11.95 11.14 -6.83
N VAL A 39 10.83 10.41 -6.67
CA VAL A 39 10.74 8.98 -6.94
C VAL A 39 9.98 8.75 -8.24
N GLU A 40 10.50 7.88 -9.10
CA GLU A 40 9.81 7.50 -10.32
C GLU A 40 8.58 6.64 -9.99
N GLY A 41 7.39 7.11 -10.39
CA GLY A 41 6.14 6.36 -10.32
C GLY A 41 5.79 5.77 -11.68
N ARG A 42 5.39 4.50 -11.69
CA ARG A 42 4.94 3.82 -12.91
C ARG A 42 3.51 3.32 -12.74
N GLU A 43 2.65 3.67 -13.68
CA GLU A 43 1.31 3.09 -13.73
C GLU A 43 1.39 1.61 -14.09
N VAL A 44 0.76 0.75 -13.27
CA VAL A 44 0.72 -0.69 -13.47
C VAL A 44 -0.69 -1.09 -13.90
N ARG A 45 -0.83 -1.56 -15.12
CA ARG A 45 -2.08 -2.08 -15.69
C ARG A 45 -1.97 -3.52 -16.15
N LEU A 46 -0.78 -3.93 -16.56
CA LEU A 46 -0.50 -5.27 -17.10
C LEU A 46 0.68 -5.89 -16.35
N PRO A 47 0.81 -7.23 -16.33
CA PRO A 47 1.93 -7.90 -15.68
C PRO A 47 3.32 -7.39 -16.08
N ALA A 48 3.51 -7.04 -17.36
CA ALA A 48 4.79 -6.52 -17.84
C ALA A 48 5.18 -5.18 -17.19
N ASP A 49 4.21 -4.40 -16.72
CA ASP A 49 4.46 -3.13 -16.06
C ASP A 49 5.15 -3.30 -14.69
N LEU A 50 5.12 -4.50 -14.13
CA LEU A 50 5.79 -4.82 -12.87
C LEU A 50 7.30 -5.10 -13.03
N ASP A 51 7.80 -5.20 -14.25
CA ASP A 51 9.21 -5.47 -14.50
C ASP A 51 10.08 -4.31 -14.02
N GLY A 52 11.06 -4.61 -13.18
CA GLY A 52 11.97 -3.62 -12.61
C GLY A 52 11.38 -2.74 -11.50
N VAL A 53 10.17 -3.01 -11.06
CA VAL A 53 9.52 -2.29 -9.97
C VAL A 53 10.10 -2.71 -8.63
N SER A 54 10.47 -1.72 -7.80
CA SER A 54 11.07 -1.95 -6.48
C SER A 54 10.04 -2.03 -5.35
N GLY A 55 8.84 -1.53 -5.57
CA GLY A 55 7.72 -1.54 -4.64
C GLY A 55 6.42 -1.24 -5.35
N LEU A 56 5.31 -1.47 -4.69
CA LEU A 56 3.98 -1.33 -5.30
C LEU A 56 3.01 -0.63 -4.35
N ILE A 57 2.25 0.31 -4.89
CA ILE A 57 1.11 0.94 -4.20
C ILE A 57 -0.20 0.43 -4.81
N LEU A 58 -1.09 -0.01 -3.95
CA LEU A 58 -2.47 -0.36 -4.28
C LEU A 58 -3.35 0.79 -3.79
N PRO A 59 -3.82 1.67 -4.69
CA PRO A 59 -4.50 2.90 -4.28
C PRO A 59 -5.93 2.66 -3.82
N GLY A 60 -6.56 3.69 -3.27
CA GLY A 60 -7.98 3.74 -3.03
C GLY A 60 -8.78 3.67 -4.32
N GLY A 61 -10.05 3.31 -4.20
CA GLY A 61 -10.98 3.18 -5.30
C GLY A 61 -12.14 2.30 -4.90
N GLU A 62 -12.75 1.61 -5.84
CA GLU A 62 -13.83 0.67 -5.57
C GLU A 62 -13.28 -0.77 -5.61
N SER A 63 -13.24 -1.44 -4.45
CA SER A 63 -12.54 -2.72 -4.28
C SER A 63 -13.11 -3.85 -5.15
N THR A 64 -14.41 -3.88 -5.40
CA THR A 64 -15.04 -4.89 -6.25
C THR A 64 -14.62 -4.73 -7.70
N ALA A 65 -14.60 -3.51 -8.22
CA ALA A 65 -14.11 -3.22 -9.57
C ALA A 65 -12.63 -3.54 -9.71
N MET A 66 -11.81 -3.15 -8.73
CA MET A 66 -10.39 -3.45 -8.73
C MET A 66 -10.11 -4.95 -8.72
N ARG A 67 -10.84 -5.70 -7.90
CA ARG A 67 -10.77 -7.17 -7.84
C ARG A 67 -11.01 -7.81 -9.21
N LYS A 68 -12.10 -7.41 -9.87
CA LYS A 68 -12.46 -7.93 -11.20
C LYS A 68 -11.37 -7.65 -12.22
N LEU A 69 -10.81 -6.44 -12.20
CA LEU A 69 -9.75 -6.03 -13.13
C LEU A 69 -8.43 -6.73 -12.86
N LEU A 70 -8.08 -6.99 -11.59
CA LEU A 70 -6.90 -7.76 -11.23
C LEU A 70 -6.97 -9.20 -11.76
N HIS A 71 -8.12 -9.84 -11.67
CA HIS A 71 -8.33 -11.17 -12.22
C HIS A 71 -8.34 -11.16 -13.75
N ARG A 72 -9.03 -10.19 -14.34
CA ARG A 72 -9.14 -10.07 -15.81
C ARG A 72 -7.79 -9.88 -16.48
N TRP A 73 -6.90 -9.11 -15.88
CA TRP A 73 -5.58 -8.79 -16.45
C TRP A 73 -4.45 -9.65 -15.88
N ASP A 74 -4.78 -10.73 -15.19
CA ASP A 74 -3.82 -11.70 -14.63
C ASP A 74 -2.74 -11.04 -13.74
N LEU A 75 -3.12 -10.08 -12.93
CA LEU A 75 -2.21 -9.34 -12.06
C LEU A 75 -2.03 -9.97 -10.67
N VAL A 76 -2.93 -10.84 -10.24
CA VAL A 76 -2.91 -11.40 -8.88
C VAL A 76 -1.61 -12.17 -8.61
N LYS A 77 -1.26 -13.13 -9.45
CA LYS A 77 -0.04 -13.93 -9.27
C LYS A 77 1.25 -13.10 -9.36
N PRO A 78 1.42 -12.20 -10.36
CA PRO A 78 2.61 -11.35 -10.43
C PRO A 78 2.78 -10.44 -9.21
N ILE A 79 1.70 -9.88 -8.69
CA ILE A 79 1.75 -9.04 -7.48
C ILE A 79 2.15 -9.88 -6.27
N LYS A 80 1.58 -11.06 -6.09
CA LYS A 80 1.97 -11.99 -5.03
C LYS A 80 3.45 -12.37 -5.13
N ALA A 81 3.94 -12.62 -6.33
CA ALA A 81 5.34 -12.96 -6.57
C ALA A 81 6.27 -11.78 -6.21
N LEU A 82 5.89 -10.56 -6.55
CA LEU A 82 6.61 -9.34 -6.19
C LEU A 82 6.74 -9.20 -4.66
N ALA A 83 5.64 -9.37 -3.94
CA ALA A 83 5.62 -9.34 -2.47
C ALA A 83 6.49 -10.46 -1.86
N LYS A 84 6.44 -11.65 -2.43
CA LYS A 84 7.20 -12.81 -1.97
C LYS A 84 8.71 -12.61 -2.12
N ARG A 85 9.15 -11.84 -3.12
CA ARG A 85 10.56 -11.46 -3.29
C ARG A 85 11.02 -10.39 -2.30
N GLY A 86 10.13 -9.91 -1.43
CA GLY A 86 10.42 -8.93 -0.39
C GLY A 86 10.23 -7.48 -0.80
N ALA A 87 9.62 -7.20 -1.95
CA ALA A 87 9.29 -5.84 -2.34
C ALA A 87 8.24 -5.25 -1.39
N PRO A 88 8.39 -3.97 -0.97
CA PRO A 88 7.36 -3.30 -0.19
C PRO A 88 6.05 -3.17 -0.98
N VAL A 89 4.93 -3.41 -0.31
CA VAL A 89 3.60 -3.19 -0.86
C VAL A 89 2.78 -2.38 0.12
N LEU A 90 2.22 -1.27 -0.35
CA LEU A 90 1.32 -0.41 0.40
C LEU A 90 -0.08 -0.48 -0.20
N GLY A 91 -1.07 -0.83 0.60
CA GLY A 91 -2.48 -0.71 0.23
C GLY A 91 -3.15 0.40 1.02
N THR A 92 -3.78 1.34 0.32
CA THR A 92 -4.51 2.45 0.93
C THR A 92 -6.00 2.30 0.68
N CYS A 93 -6.82 2.45 1.70
CA CYS A 93 -8.28 2.37 1.61
C CYS A 93 -8.74 1.05 0.92
N ALA A 94 -9.28 1.10 -0.29
CA ALA A 94 -9.63 -0.09 -1.06
C ALA A 94 -8.43 -1.00 -1.33
N GLY A 95 -7.23 -0.45 -1.46
CA GLY A 95 -6.00 -1.23 -1.58
C GLY A 95 -5.70 -2.09 -0.36
N ALA A 96 -6.04 -1.62 0.84
CA ALA A 96 -5.94 -2.43 2.05
C ALA A 96 -6.92 -3.62 2.03
N ILE A 97 -8.11 -3.43 1.47
CA ILE A 97 -9.09 -4.52 1.27
C ILE A 97 -8.50 -5.60 0.36
N LEU A 98 -7.83 -5.21 -0.71
CA LEU A 98 -7.19 -6.16 -1.64
C LEU A 98 -6.08 -6.99 -0.97
N LEU A 99 -5.40 -6.45 0.03
CA LEU A 99 -4.32 -7.13 0.76
C LEU A 99 -4.82 -8.13 1.81
N ALA A 100 -6.03 -7.95 2.33
CA ALA A 100 -6.54 -8.70 3.46
C ALA A 100 -6.66 -10.20 3.18
N THR A 101 -6.47 -11.01 4.21
CA THR A 101 -6.71 -12.46 4.15
C THR A 101 -8.16 -12.82 4.36
N LYS A 102 -8.96 -11.93 4.94
CA LYS A 102 -10.38 -12.14 5.19
C LYS A 102 -11.18 -10.85 5.04
N ILE A 103 -12.36 -10.96 4.44
CA ILE A 103 -13.31 -9.86 4.29
C ILE A 103 -14.58 -10.23 5.06
N ALA A 104 -14.93 -9.42 6.06
CA ALA A 104 -16.04 -9.69 6.97
C ALA A 104 -17.40 -9.72 6.27
N ASP A 105 -17.54 -9.04 5.14
CA ASP A 105 -18.77 -8.95 4.35
C ASP A 105 -19.02 -10.21 3.50
N GLY A 106 -18.16 -11.23 3.61
CA GLY A 106 -18.33 -12.52 2.93
C GLY A 106 -17.74 -12.59 1.53
N ASP A 107 -17.11 -11.55 1.02
CA ASP A 107 -16.39 -11.59 -0.26
C ASP A 107 -15.12 -12.44 -0.15
N GLU A 108 -14.71 -12.99 -1.28
CA GLU A 108 -13.46 -13.72 -1.38
C GLU A 108 -12.25 -12.76 -1.27
N PRO A 109 -11.22 -13.09 -0.46
CA PRO A 109 -9.99 -12.32 -0.45
C PRO A 109 -9.27 -12.39 -1.80
N VAL A 110 -8.51 -11.35 -2.13
CA VAL A 110 -7.86 -11.23 -3.44
C VAL A 110 -6.39 -11.62 -3.37
N LEU A 111 -5.58 -10.82 -2.70
CA LEU A 111 -4.13 -11.03 -2.65
C LEU A 111 -3.70 -11.85 -1.44
N SER A 112 -4.42 -11.76 -0.34
CA SER A 112 -4.14 -12.49 0.90
C SER A 112 -2.69 -12.36 1.37
N LEU A 113 -2.16 -11.13 1.36
CA LEU A 113 -0.77 -10.82 1.72
C LEU A 113 -0.62 -10.23 3.12
N LEU A 114 -1.70 -9.74 3.70
CA LEU A 114 -1.71 -9.10 5.01
C LEU A 114 -2.73 -9.80 5.91
N ASP A 115 -2.27 -10.34 7.02
CA ASP A 115 -3.09 -11.13 7.96
C ASP A 115 -4.02 -10.24 8.78
N ILE A 116 -5.00 -9.69 8.11
CA ILE A 116 -6.06 -8.86 8.68
C ILE A 116 -7.42 -9.28 8.16
N GLU A 117 -8.44 -9.01 8.95
CA GLU A 117 -9.84 -9.05 8.53
C GLU A 117 -10.35 -7.62 8.38
N VAL A 118 -10.94 -7.31 7.24
CA VAL A 118 -11.48 -5.98 6.96
C VAL A 118 -12.98 -6.04 6.71
N ARG A 119 -13.65 -4.95 7.10
CA ARG A 119 -15.05 -4.69 6.73
C ARG A 119 -15.10 -3.45 5.86
N ARG A 120 -15.75 -3.55 4.71
CA ARG A 120 -15.94 -2.43 3.80
C ARG A 120 -17.00 -1.48 4.37
N ASN A 121 -16.86 -0.18 4.09
CA ASN A 121 -17.82 0.87 4.45
C ASN A 121 -18.19 0.90 5.95
N ALA A 122 -17.21 0.61 6.84
CA ALA A 122 -17.46 0.40 8.26
C ALA A 122 -17.57 1.69 9.11
N PHE A 123 -17.09 2.82 8.60
CA PHE A 123 -17.10 4.09 9.32
C PHE A 123 -18.43 4.84 9.16
N GLY A 124 -19.56 4.10 9.21
CA GLY A 124 -20.91 4.63 9.26
C GLY A 124 -21.63 4.67 7.93
N ARG A 125 -22.96 4.75 8.01
CA ARG A 125 -23.86 4.87 6.87
C ARG A 125 -23.76 6.22 6.18
N GLN A 126 -23.04 7.15 6.78
CA GLN A 126 -22.87 8.49 6.25
C GLN A 126 -21.49 8.60 5.61
N LEU A 127 -21.46 9.30 4.50
CA LEU A 127 -20.29 9.62 3.71
C LEU A 127 -19.39 10.65 4.40
N GLU A 128 -19.30 10.59 5.72
CA GLU A 128 -18.51 11.54 6.48
C GLU A 128 -17.04 11.25 6.27
N SER A 129 -16.39 12.14 5.55
CA SER A 129 -14.95 12.22 5.58
C SER A 129 -14.52 13.01 6.81
N PHE A 130 -13.44 12.59 7.43
CA PHE A 130 -12.85 13.30 8.55
C PHE A 130 -11.33 13.26 8.47
N GLU A 131 -10.71 14.23 9.14
CA GLU A 131 -9.25 14.27 9.29
C GLU A 131 -8.90 14.15 10.76
N THR A 132 -7.79 13.50 11.04
CA THR A 132 -7.25 13.40 12.39
C THR A 132 -5.75 13.22 12.36
N SER A 133 -5.08 13.66 13.41
CA SER A 133 -3.68 13.31 13.64
C SER A 133 -3.62 11.92 14.27
N LEU A 134 -2.71 11.09 13.80
CA LEU A 134 -2.46 9.79 14.41
C LEU A 134 -0.98 9.44 14.41
N VAL A 135 -0.61 8.50 15.27
CA VAL A 135 0.76 8.04 15.43
C VAL A 135 0.95 6.74 14.66
N MET A 136 1.89 6.74 13.72
CA MET A 136 2.32 5.55 12.99
C MET A 136 3.58 4.97 13.64
N GLU A 137 3.46 3.80 14.24
CA GLU A 137 4.59 3.11 14.87
C GLU A 137 5.57 2.59 13.83
N GLY A 138 6.86 2.84 14.06
CA GLY A 138 7.93 2.33 13.20
C GLY A 138 8.20 3.13 11.93
N PHE A 139 7.51 4.24 11.69
CA PHE A 139 7.62 5.05 10.46
C PHE A 139 8.37 6.37 10.66
N GLY A 140 8.82 6.68 11.87
CA GLY A 140 9.68 7.82 12.16
C GLY A 140 11.15 7.50 11.90
N LYS A 141 12.01 8.50 12.10
CA LYS A 141 13.45 8.32 12.03
C LYS A 141 13.92 7.27 13.04
N GLU A 142 14.83 6.39 12.62
CA GLU A 142 15.38 5.30 13.43
C GLU A 142 14.32 4.31 13.95
N GLY A 143 13.22 4.11 13.19
CA GLY A 143 12.15 3.18 13.54
C GLY A 143 11.25 3.67 14.67
N ARG A 144 11.33 4.95 15.05
CA ARG A 144 10.45 5.57 16.05
C ARG A 144 9.05 5.83 15.46
N SER A 145 8.12 6.19 16.32
CA SER A 145 6.80 6.62 15.91
C SER A 145 6.82 7.97 15.19
N ARG A 146 5.94 8.16 14.24
CA ARG A 146 5.73 9.42 13.55
C ARG A 146 4.27 9.82 13.61
N THR A 147 4.01 11.08 13.95
CA THR A 147 2.66 11.65 13.87
C THR A 147 2.40 12.09 12.43
N ILE A 148 1.27 11.64 11.88
CA ILE A 148 0.83 11.99 10.54
C ILE A 148 -0.59 12.55 10.58
N GLN A 149 -0.93 13.34 9.56
CA GLN A 149 -2.30 13.77 9.32
C GLN A 149 -2.97 12.73 8.42
N ALA A 150 -4.07 12.17 8.87
CA ALA A 150 -4.78 11.13 8.13
C ALA A 150 -6.15 11.64 7.66
N VAL A 151 -6.44 11.41 6.38
CA VAL A 151 -7.73 11.73 5.76
C VAL A 151 -8.50 10.45 5.52
N PHE A 152 -9.69 10.35 6.11
CA PHE A 152 -10.58 9.20 5.98
C PHE A 152 -11.75 9.56 5.07
N ILE A 153 -11.92 8.81 4.00
CA ILE A 153 -13.04 8.94 3.07
C ILE A 153 -13.59 7.54 2.81
N ARG A 154 -14.79 7.27 3.27
CA ARG A 154 -15.43 5.94 3.13
C ARG A 154 -14.48 4.79 3.49
N ALA A 155 -13.75 4.96 4.57
CA ALA A 155 -12.68 4.06 4.95
C ALA A 155 -13.20 2.68 5.35
N PRO A 156 -12.45 1.61 5.02
CA PRO A 156 -12.71 0.30 5.57
C PRO A 156 -12.31 0.26 7.05
N GLU A 157 -12.85 -0.68 7.78
CA GLU A 157 -12.44 -0.99 9.15
C GLU A 157 -11.55 -2.22 9.16
N ILE A 158 -10.42 -2.16 9.85
CA ILE A 158 -9.62 -3.34 10.18
C ILE A 158 -10.24 -3.95 11.44
N VAL A 159 -11.05 -5.00 11.25
CA VAL A 159 -11.82 -5.62 12.33
C VAL A 159 -10.93 -6.43 13.25
N LYS A 160 -9.92 -7.09 12.67
CA LYS A 160 -9.02 -7.99 13.40
C LYS A 160 -7.65 -8.01 12.73
N VAL A 161 -6.62 -8.09 13.57
CA VAL A 161 -5.24 -8.33 13.13
C VAL A 161 -4.83 -9.72 13.61
N GLY A 162 -4.47 -10.58 12.67
CA GLY A 162 -4.03 -11.94 12.98
C GLY A 162 -2.60 -12.00 13.51
N PRO A 163 -2.12 -13.19 13.90
CA PRO A 163 -0.82 -13.35 14.56
C PRO A 163 0.39 -13.04 13.68
N SER A 164 0.24 -13.05 12.35
CA SER A 164 1.34 -12.76 11.42
C SER A 164 1.52 -11.27 11.14
N ALA A 165 0.56 -10.43 11.55
CA ALA A 165 0.59 -9.00 11.36
C ALA A 165 0.54 -8.27 12.70
N ARG A 166 0.71 -6.95 12.68
CA ARG A 166 0.52 -6.11 13.87
C ARG A 166 -0.14 -4.80 13.51
N ALA A 167 -0.93 -4.27 14.43
CA ALA A 167 -1.48 -2.92 14.33
C ALA A 167 -0.35 -1.89 14.52
N VAL A 168 -0.26 -0.90 13.65
CA VAL A 168 0.74 0.16 13.71
C VAL A 168 0.14 1.55 13.89
N ALA A 169 -1.17 1.68 13.77
CA ALA A 169 -1.90 2.91 14.10
C ALA A 169 -3.33 2.59 14.53
N THR A 170 -3.78 3.29 15.56
CA THR A 170 -5.14 3.20 16.09
C THR A 170 -5.69 4.58 16.33
N LEU A 171 -7.01 4.75 16.20
CA LEU A 171 -7.72 5.96 16.62
C LEU A 171 -7.86 6.00 18.16
N GLU A 172 -8.23 7.15 18.71
CA GLU A 172 -8.43 7.32 20.14
C GLU A 172 -9.48 6.34 20.72
N ASP A 173 -10.48 5.98 19.93
CA ASP A 173 -11.51 5.02 20.32
C ASP A 173 -11.07 3.55 20.22
N GLY A 174 -9.81 3.29 19.86
CA GLY A 174 -9.24 1.95 19.75
C GLY A 174 -9.43 1.27 18.40
N ARG A 175 -10.10 1.90 17.42
CA ARG A 175 -10.22 1.33 16.08
C ARG A 175 -8.87 1.30 15.39
N ILE A 176 -8.51 0.14 14.82
CA ILE A 176 -7.26 -0.05 14.10
C ILE A 176 -7.39 0.53 12.70
N VAL A 177 -6.44 1.37 12.29
CA VAL A 177 -6.47 2.04 10.99
C VAL A 177 -5.23 1.79 10.14
N ALA A 178 -4.25 1.08 10.66
CA ALA A 178 -3.10 0.61 9.91
C ALA A 178 -2.54 -0.68 10.52
N ALA A 179 -2.12 -1.59 9.67
CA ALA A 179 -1.49 -2.85 10.06
C ALA A 179 -0.33 -3.18 9.12
N ARG A 180 0.68 -3.84 9.65
CA ARG A 180 1.90 -4.21 8.94
C ARG A 180 2.22 -5.68 9.13
N GLN A 181 2.72 -6.29 8.06
CA GLN A 181 3.29 -7.64 8.06
C GLN A 181 4.54 -7.63 7.19
N GLY A 182 5.72 -7.68 7.81
CA GLY A 182 6.96 -7.53 7.07
C GLY A 182 7.02 -6.18 6.35
N ARG A 183 7.12 -6.22 5.02
CA ARG A 183 7.11 -5.03 4.15
C ARG A 183 5.75 -4.76 3.52
N ILE A 184 4.72 -5.41 4.01
CA ILE A 184 3.34 -5.19 3.56
C ILE A 184 2.67 -4.26 4.57
N LEU A 185 2.12 -3.15 4.11
CA LEU A 185 1.42 -2.17 4.92
C LEU A 185 0.03 -1.92 4.33
N GLY A 186 -1.00 -2.08 5.15
CA GLY A 186 -2.37 -1.69 4.82
C GLY A 186 -2.82 -0.53 5.70
N ILE A 187 -3.35 0.50 5.10
CA ILE A 187 -3.88 1.67 5.82
C ILE A 187 -5.29 1.99 5.35
N ALA A 188 -6.14 2.37 6.30
CA ALA A 188 -7.55 2.65 6.03
C ALA A 188 -7.81 4.07 5.52
N PHE A 189 -6.79 4.90 5.46
CA PHE A 189 -6.90 6.33 5.11
C PHE A 189 -6.14 6.66 3.82
N HIS A 190 -6.24 7.91 3.39
CA HIS A 190 -5.63 8.44 2.17
C HIS A 190 -4.42 9.31 2.51
N PRO A 191 -3.18 8.81 2.43
CA PRO A 191 -1.98 9.61 2.66
C PRO A 191 -1.68 10.57 1.51
N GLU A 192 -2.16 10.28 0.30
CA GLU A 192 -1.93 11.05 -0.90
C GLU A 192 -2.67 12.39 -0.96
N ILE A 193 -3.60 12.63 -0.02
CA ILE A 193 -4.40 13.85 0.03
C ILE A 193 -3.82 14.88 1.02
N THR A 194 -2.85 14.50 1.84
CA THR A 194 -2.24 15.40 2.83
C THR A 194 -1.00 16.16 2.35
#